data_5ab41e55a386eb6b84c2aef672eda9f9
#
_entry.id   5ab41e55a386eb6b84c2aef672eda9f9
#
_cell.length_a   1.000
_cell.length_b   1.000
_cell.length_c   1.000
_cell.angle_alpha   90.00
_cell.angle_beta   90.00
_cell.angle_gamma   90.00
#
_symmetry.space_group_name_H-M   'P 1'
#
loop_
_entity.id
_entity.type
_entity.pdbx_description
1 polymer ?
#
loop_
_entity_poly.entity_id
_entity_poly.type
_entity_poly.pdbx_seq_one_letter_code
_entity_poly.pdbx_strand_id
1 'polypeptide(L)'
;TSNMAMPFALSIAVSTVIIEVLLGVMLLIGFKRKFTVWALLLMIVFFTFLTFYSAYFNKVTDCGCFGDAIPLTPWQSFSKDIVLLVMILILLVNIKVIKPLFSDKINSIIVGIALLLCIFMGYWVLNHLPLKDFRAYSSGTNIPKGMEIPEDAPKSVVEMIFVYNVNGTNTEFTDKQLMDIPAGAAFVSREDKVITQGYVPQIHDFSIEKDGFDYTEEMLSEPKLMMLISYDLALANKNGLAMLEKLHQEAKVKGYKVIGMTASADEEISAVKKEFKLSFDYYFCDATTLKTIERANPSIIILNNGVIGQKVHYNDINKLKL
;
A
#
# COMPACT_ATOMS: atom_id res chain seq x y z
N THR A 1 -17.93 7.39 13.24
CA THR A 1 -16.85 7.33 14.26
C THR A 1 -15.44 7.11 13.68
N SER A 2 -15.29 6.81 12.38
CA SER A 2 -13.98 6.55 11.75
C SER A 2 -13.15 7.81 11.43
N ASN A 3 -13.77 8.97 11.29
CA ASN A 3 -13.09 10.19 10.81
C ASN A 3 -12.17 10.88 11.82
N MET A 4 -12.27 10.58 13.11
CA MET A 4 -11.44 11.22 14.15
C MET A 4 -10.03 10.61 14.27
N ALA A 5 -9.83 9.36 13.88
CA ALA A 5 -8.54 8.68 13.95
C ALA A 5 -7.66 8.88 12.70
N MET A 6 -8.26 9.26 11.55
CA MET A 6 -7.52 9.44 10.29
C MET A 6 -6.33 10.40 10.36
N PRO A 7 -6.43 11.61 10.94
CA PRO A 7 -5.28 12.52 11.00
C PRO A 7 -4.12 12.01 11.84
N PHE A 8 -4.37 11.08 12.77
CA PHE A 8 -3.34 10.49 13.63
C PHE A 8 -2.81 9.14 13.15
N ALA A 9 -3.44 8.54 12.13
CA ALA A 9 -3.10 7.19 11.66
C ALA A 9 -1.62 7.06 11.27
N LEU A 10 -1.08 8.02 10.51
CA LEU A 10 0.32 8.03 10.11
C LEU A 10 1.27 8.13 11.32
N SER A 11 0.97 9.04 12.26
CA SER A 11 1.79 9.23 13.45
C SER A 11 1.77 7.99 14.36
N ILE A 12 0.61 7.35 14.50
CA ILE A 12 0.46 6.10 15.23
C ILE A 12 1.27 4.99 14.55
N ALA A 13 1.14 4.83 13.23
CA ALA A 13 1.88 3.82 12.48
C ALA A 13 3.39 3.97 12.62
N VAL A 14 3.92 5.19 12.42
CA VAL A 14 5.36 5.47 12.57
C VAL A 14 5.82 5.21 14.01
N SER A 15 5.06 5.66 15.02
CA SER A 15 5.39 5.43 16.42
C SER A 15 5.41 3.94 16.77
N THR A 16 4.45 3.17 16.24
CA THR A 16 4.38 1.72 16.46
C THR A 16 5.62 1.02 15.92
N VAL A 17 6.03 1.32 14.67
CA VAL A 17 7.24 0.74 14.07
C VAL A 17 8.49 1.10 14.89
N ILE A 18 8.62 2.36 15.34
CA ILE A 18 9.74 2.78 16.19
C ILE A 18 9.77 1.96 17.49
N ILE A 19 8.62 1.80 18.16
CA ILE A 19 8.51 1.01 19.40
C ILE A 19 8.89 -0.45 19.16
N GLU A 20 8.41 -1.06 18.06
CA GLU A 20 8.76 -2.44 17.68
C GLU A 20 10.26 -2.63 17.54
N VAL A 21 10.92 -1.76 16.77
CA VAL A 21 12.38 -1.82 16.57
C VAL A 21 13.13 -1.62 17.88
N LEU A 22 12.72 -0.67 18.71
CA LEU A 22 13.36 -0.41 20.00
C LEU A 22 13.21 -1.59 20.96
N LEU A 23 12.02 -2.18 21.07
CA LEU A 23 11.80 -3.36 21.90
C LEU A 23 12.60 -4.56 21.39
N GLY A 24 12.73 -4.72 20.07
CA GLY A 24 13.61 -5.72 19.47
C GLY A 24 15.08 -5.53 19.86
N VAL A 25 15.61 -4.30 19.75
CA VAL A 25 16.97 -3.96 20.16
C VAL A 25 17.16 -4.19 21.66
N MET A 26 16.22 -3.75 22.50
CA MET A 26 16.26 -3.95 23.94
C MET A 26 16.24 -5.42 24.33
N LEU A 27 15.49 -6.26 23.62
CA LEU A 27 15.47 -7.71 23.83
C LEU A 27 16.83 -8.33 23.49
N LEU A 28 17.40 -7.98 22.33
CA LEU A 28 18.69 -8.50 21.86
C LEU A 28 19.84 -8.21 22.82
N ILE A 29 19.86 -7.01 23.40
CA ILE A 29 20.91 -6.61 24.36
C ILE A 29 20.56 -6.96 25.83
N GLY A 30 19.37 -7.54 26.09
CA GLY A 30 18.89 -7.89 27.42
C GLY A 30 18.62 -6.69 28.32
N PHE A 31 18.38 -5.50 27.75
CA PHE A 31 18.16 -4.25 28.51
C PHE A 31 16.75 -4.23 29.12
N LYS A 32 16.67 -3.84 30.41
CA LYS A 32 15.42 -3.75 31.19
C LYS A 32 14.47 -4.95 30.92
N ARG A 33 15.03 -6.15 30.94
CA ARG A 33 14.38 -7.41 30.50
C ARG A 33 12.91 -7.58 30.91
N LYS A 34 12.55 -7.22 32.18
CA LYS A 34 11.16 -7.32 32.63
C LYS A 34 10.23 -6.40 31.82
N PHE A 35 10.60 -5.13 31.71
CA PHE A 35 9.83 -4.16 30.94
C PHE A 35 9.73 -4.59 29.49
N THR A 36 10.85 -4.96 28.88
CA THR A 36 10.91 -5.35 27.45
C THR A 36 10.02 -6.53 27.13
N VAL A 37 10.09 -7.62 27.93
CA VAL A 37 9.29 -8.82 27.68
C VAL A 37 7.80 -8.55 27.88
N TRP A 38 7.41 -7.78 28.92
CA TRP A 38 6.02 -7.42 29.15
C TRP A 38 5.48 -6.49 28.05
N ALA A 39 6.27 -5.53 27.60
CA ALA A 39 5.88 -4.64 26.49
C ALA A 39 5.71 -5.41 25.18
N LEU A 40 6.63 -6.35 24.87
CA LEU A 40 6.50 -7.24 23.72
C LEU A 40 5.27 -8.16 23.84
N LEU A 41 4.97 -8.68 25.02
CA LEU A 41 3.78 -9.50 25.24
C LEU A 41 2.49 -8.70 24.98
N LEU A 42 2.40 -7.50 25.52
CA LEU A 42 1.23 -6.64 25.29
C LEU A 42 1.05 -6.35 23.80
N MET A 43 2.14 -6.03 23.13
CA MET A 43 2.14 -5.69 21.70
C MET A 43 1.75 -6.89 20.83
N ILE A 44 2.33 -8.08 21.07
CA ILE A 44 2.00 -9.25 20.26
C ILE A 44 0.57 -9.74 20.51
N VAL A 45 0.05 -9.67 21.73
CA VAL A 45 -1.36 -9.98 22.01
C VAL A 45 -2.30 -9.05 21.24
N PHE A 46 -1.99 -7.75 21.20
CA PHE A 46 -2.76 -6.77 20.45
C PHE A 46 -2.73 -7.08 18.94
N PHE A 47 -1.55 -7.34 18.36
CA PHE A 47 -1.44 -7.67 16.93
C PHE A 47 -2.06 -9.01 16.59
N THR A 48 -1.90 -10.04 17.42
CA THR A 48 -2.55 -11.33 17.24
C THR A 48 -4.07 -11.18 17.19
N PHE A 49 -4.63 -10.33 18.05
CA PHE A 49 -6.06 -10.02 18.00
C PHE A 49 -6.46 -9.32 16.68
N LEU A 50 -5.70 -8.32 16.23
CA LEU A 50 -5.98 -7.60 14.98
C LEU A 50 -5.87 -8.51 13.74
N THR A 51 -4.84 -9.35 13.67
CA THR A 51 -4.63 -10.27 12.55
C THR A 51 -5.68 -11.37 12.52
N PHE A 52 -6.09 -11.88 13.69
CA PHE A 52 -7.24 -12.79 13.80
C PHE A 52 -8.53 -12.14 13.30
N TYR A 53 -8.84 -10.93 13.78
CA TYR A 53 -10.04 -10.20 13.37
C TYR A 53 -10.05 -9.96 11.86
N SER A 54 -8.92 -9.55 11.30
CA SER A 54 -8.75 -9.34 9.87
C SER A 54 -8.95 -10.64 9.04
N ALA A 55 -8.37 -11.76 9.51
CA ALA A 55 -8.46 -13.05 8.85
C ALA A 55 -9.89 -13.63 8.93
N TYR A 56 -10.53 -13.53 10.09
CA TYR A 56 -11.84 -14.12 10.31
C TYR A 56 -12.96 -13.37 9.56
N PHE A 57 -12.89 -12.04 9.53
CA PHE A 57 -13.90 -11.19 8.88
C PHE A 57 -13.54 -10.78 7.45
N ASN A 58 -12.45 -11.29 6.87
CA ASN A 58 -11.96 -10.94 5.52
C ASN A 58 -11.93 -9.42 5.26
N LYS A 59 -11.46 -8.63 6.26
CA LYS A 59 -11.50 -7.16 6.19
C LYS A 59 -10.40 -6.57 5.33
N VAL A 60 -9.28 -7.25 5.19
CA VAL A 60 -8.14 -6.83 4.36
C VAL A 60 -7.53 -8.05 3.67
N THR A 61 -6.98 -7.85 2.49
CA THR A 61 -6.30 -8.89 1.71
C THR A 61 -4.88 -9.15 2.19
N ASP A 62 -4.21 -8.09 2.69
CA ASP A 62 -2.84 -8.13 3.18
C ASP A 62 -2.71 -7.52 4.56
N CYS A 63 -1.93 -8.15 5.44
CA CYS A 63 -1.69 -7.62 6.78
C CYS A 63 -0.76 -6.39 6.79
N GLY A 64 0.11 -6.24 5.79
CA GLY A 64 1.08 -5.15 5.69
C GLY A 64 2.23 -5.19 6.70
N CYS A 65 2.34 -6.23 7.55
CA CYS A 65 3.36 -6.32 8.61
C CYS A 65 4.80 -6.25 8.08
N PHE A 66 5.06 -6.80 6.89
CA PHE A 66 6.35 -6.71 6.19
C PHE A 66 6.30 -5.78 4.98
N GLY A 67 5.23 -5.00 4.85
CA GLY A 67 4.98 -4.17 3.68
C GLY A 67 4.99 -5.00 2.40
N ASP A 68 5.41 -4.38 1.31
CA ASP A 68 5.45 -5.01 -0.02
C ASP A 68 6.63 -5.99 -0.20
N ALA A 69 7.53 -6.09 0.80
CA ALA A 69 8.70 -6.98 0.71
C ALA A 69 8.34 -8.47 0.85
N ILE A 70 7.36 -8.79 1.71
CA ILE A 70 6.86 -10.14 1.93
C ILE A 70 5.34 -10.05 2.12
N PRO A 71 4.56 -10.17 1.04
CA PRO A 71 3.11 -10.19 1.14
C PRO A 71 2.66 -11.45 1.87
N LEU A 72 1.97 -11.27 3.00
CA LEU A 72 1.42 -12.36 3.80
C LEU A 72 -0.09 -12.29 3.79
N THR A 73 -0.73 -13.42 3.53
CA THR A 73 -2.19 -13.52 3.71
C THR A 73 -2.57 -13.29 5.18
N PRO A 74 -3.80 -12.87 5.47
CA PRO A 74 -4.24 -12.64 6.85
C PRO A 74 -4.04 -13.85 7.78
N TRP A 75 -4.29 -15.08 7.29
CA TRP A 75 -4.06 -16.31 8.05
C TRP A 75 -2.58 -16.64 8.28
N GLN A 76 -1.72 -16.35 7.30
CA GLN A 76 -0.26 -16.48 7.48
C GLN A 76 0.25 -15.49 8.52
N SER A 77 -0.24 -14.26 8.50
CA SER A 77 0.10 -13.24 9.49
C SER A 77 -0.35 -13.63 10.89
N PHE A 78 -1.58 -14.12 11.04
CA PHE A 78 -2.07 -14.63 12.31
C PHE A 78 -1.24 -15.81 12.82
N SER A 79 -0.90 -16.77 11.94
CA SER A 79 -0.07 -17.94 12.31
C SER A 79 1.32 -17.50 12.78
N LYS A 80 1.94 -16.56 12.10
CA LYS A 80 3.21 -15.93 12.51
C LYS A 80 3.09 -15.30 13.90
N ASP A 81 2.02 -14.56 14.17
CA ASP A 81 1.82 -13.89 15.46
C ASP A 81 1.61 -14.89 16.60
N ILE A 82 0.92 -16.01 16.36
CA ILE A 82 0.81 -17.11 17.34
C ILE A 82 2.19 -17.69 17.67
N VAL A 83 3.04 -17.93 16.66
CA VAL A 83 4.42 -18.42 16.89
C VAL A 83 5.21 -17.43 17.73
N LEU A 84 5.14 -16.13 17.40
CA LEU A 84 5.82 -15.08 18.16
C LEU A 84 5.27 -14.98 19.60
N LEU A 85 3.96 -15.09 19.79
CA LEU A 85 3.34 -15.09 21.11
C LEU A 85 3.89 -16.25 21.97
N VAL A 86 3.95 -17.48 21.42
CA VAL A 86 4.53 -18.63 22.13
C VAL A 86 5.98 -18.38 22.50
N MET A 87 6.79 -17.83 21.58
CA MET A 87 8.19 -17.48 21.86
C MET A 87 8.32 -16.45 23.00
N ILE A 88 7.46 -15.41 23.01
CA ILE A 88 7.48 -14.41 24.08
C ILE A 88 7.03 -14.99 25.41
N LEU A 89 6.05 -15.91 25.43
CA LEU A 89 5.66 -16.63 26.64
C LEU A 89 6.81 -17.48 27.21
N ILE A 90 7.57 -18.15 26.35
CA ILE A 90 8.78 -18.88 26.77
C ILE A 90 9.81 -17.94 27.37
N LEU A 91 10.03 -16.76 26.77
CA LEU A 91 10.93 -15.74 27.32
C LEU A 91 10.42 -15.19 28.66
N LEU A 92 9.11 -15.03 28.82
CA LEU A 92 8.49 -14.54 30.05
C LEU A 92 8.74 -15.50 31.22
N VAL A 93 8.53 -16.84 30.99
CA VAL A 93 8.80 -17.87 31.99
C VAL A 93 10.28 -17.91 32.34
N ASN A 94 11.16 -17.73 31.36
CA ASN A 94 12.61 -17.79 31.50
C ASN A 94 13.27 -16.41 31.65
N ILE A 95 12.55 -15.37 32.05
CA ILE A 95 13.03 -13.98 32.10
C ILE A 95 14.30 -13.79 32.90
N LYS A 96 14.56 -14.67 33.91
CA LYS A 96 15.76 -14.66 34.72
C LYS A 96 17.02 -15.07 33.95
N VAL A 97 16.86 -15.84 32.89
CA VAL A 97 17.96 -16.35 32.05
C VAL A 97 18.48 -15.25 31.12
N ILE A 98 17.63 -14.27 30.76
CA ILE A 98 18.02 -13.14 29.92
C ILE A 98 19.02 -12.29 30.71
N LYS A 99 20.28 -12.27 30.28
CA LYS A 99 21.35 -11.48 30.86
C LYS A 99 21.65 -10.27 29.99
N PRO A 100 21.87 -9.08 30.55
CA PRO A 100 22.32 -7.93 29.79
C PRO A 100 23.70 -8.19 29.16
N LEU A 101 23.87 -7.84 27.88
CA LEU A 101 25.15 -8.00 27.17
C LEU A 101 26.21 -7.01 27.63
N PHE A 102 25.78 -5.79 28.02
CA PHE A 102 26.67 -4.69 28.42
C PHE A 102 26.18 -4.07 29.71
N SER A 103 26.96 -3.13 30.23
CA SER A 103 26.54 -2.31 31.41
C SER A 103 25.31 -1.47 31.08
N ASP A 104 24.53 -1.10 32.10
CA ASP A 104 23.27 -0.33 31.89
C ASP A 104 23.52 1.00 31.19
N LYS A 105 24.68 1.63 31.40
CA LYS A 105 25.06 2.86 30.69
C LYS A 105 25.23 2.61 29.19
N ILE A 106 25.97 1.57 28.81
CA ILE A 106 26.20 1.21 27.40
C ILE A 106 24.87 0.80 26.73
N ASN A 107 24.08 -0.03 27.40
CA ASN A 107 22.77 -0.43 26.88
C ASN A 107 21.85 0.79 26.65
N SER A 108 21.83 1.75 27.56
CA SER A 108 21.08 3.00 27.42
C SER A 108 21.56 3.83 26.22
N ILE A 109 22.87 3.89 25.99
CA ILE A 109 23.44 4.58 24.82
C ILE A 109 23.03 3.88 23.52
N ILE A 110 23.10 2.54 23.47
CA ILE A 110 22.70 1.76 22.28
C ILE A 110 21.22 2.01 21.95
N VAL A 111 20.34 1.96 22.95
CA VAL A 111 18.89 2.23 22.75
C VAL A 111 18.67 3.68 22.32
N GLY A 112 19.42 4.64 22.87
CA GLY A 112 19.36 6.05 22.46
C GLY A 112 19.79 6.25 21.01
N ILE A 113 20.87 5.60 20.57
CA ILE A 113 21.31 5.64 19.16
C ILE A 113 20.26 4.98 18.26
N ALA A 114 19.72 3.81 18.65
CA ALA A 114 18.67 3.14 17.89
C ALA A 114 17.42 4.02 17.74
N LEU A 115 17.00 4.72 18.80
CA LEU A 115 15.89 5.68 18.74
C LEU A 115 16.17 6.81 17.76
N LEU A 116 17.35 7.41 17.81
CA LEU A 116 17.72 8.49 16.89
C LEU A 116 17.75 8.02 15.44
N LEU A 117 18.27 6.81 15.18
CA LEU A 117 18.25 6.21 13.84
C LEU A 117 16.82 5.94 13.35
N CYS A 118 15.94 5.43 14.22
CA CYS A 118 14.53 5.21 13.86
C CYS A 118 13.81 6.52 13.54
N ILE A 119 14.03 7.58 14.34
CA ILE A 119 13.46 8.91 14.08
C ILE A 119 14.00 9.47 12.76
N PHE A 120 15.31 9.36 12.52
CA PHE A 120 15.91 9.80 11.26
C PHE A 120 15.34 9.04 10.06
N MET A 121 15.22 7.70 10.16
CA MET A 121 14.61 6.89 9.09
C MET A 121 13.14 7.24 8.87
N GLY A 122 12.37 7.46 9.94
CA GLY A 122 10.98 7.91 9.86
C GLY A 122 10.88 9.26 9.15
N TYR A 123 11.72 10.24 9.52
CA TYR A 123 11.80 11.52 8.84
C TYR A 123 12.18 11.35 7.37
N TRP A 124 13.19 10.51 7.08
CA TRP A 124 13.64 10.26 5.71
C TRP A 124 12.54 9.73 4.82
N VAL A 125 11.86 8.64 5.22
CA VAL A 125 10.83 7.98 4.38
C VAL A 125 9.55 8.79 4.23
N LEU A 126 9.33 9.80 5.08
CA LEU A 126 8.21 10.74 4.95
C LEU A 126 8.52 11.90 4.00
N ASN A 127 9.80 12.19 3.73
CA ASN A 127 10.23 13.32 2.91
C ASN A 127 10.97 12.92 1.63
N HIS A 128 11.32 11.66 1.48
CA HIS A 128 12.05 11.10 0.34
C HIS A 128 11.49 9.74 -0.03
N LEU A 129 11.88 9.23 -1.20
CA LEU A 129 11.54 7.86 -1.57
C LEU A 129 12.26 6.84 -0.68
N PRO A 130 11.69 5.63 -0.50
CA PRO A 130 12.34 4.58 0.25
C PRO A 130 13.69 4.20 -0.37
N LEU A 131 14.65 3.79 0.47
CA LEU A 131 15.98 3.37 0.00
C LEU A 131 15.93 2.17 -0.95
N LYS A 132 14.95 1.30 -0.76
CA LYS A 132 14.65 0.16 -1.64
C LYS A 132 13.15 0.06 -1.84
N ASP A 133 12.73 0.05 -3.08
CA ASP A 133 11.33 -0.13 -3.46
C ASP A 133 11.06 -1.61 -3.76
N PHE A 134 10.16 -2.21 -3.00
CA PHE A 134 9.74 -3.61 -3.16
C PHE A 134 8.39 -3.74 -3.88
N ARG A 135 7.77 -2.61 -4.24
CA ARG A 135 6.46 -2.59 -4.89
C ARG A 135 6.52 -3.02 -6.34
N ALA A 136 5.38 -3.41 -6.87
CA ALA A 136 5.22 -3.81 -8.26
C ALA A 136 5.73 -2.75 -9.26
N TYR A 137 5.71 -1.48 -8.86
CA TYR A 137 6.14 -0.34 -9.66
C TYR A 137 7.55 0.16 -9.31
N SER A 138 8.48 -0.73 -8.96
CA SER A 138 9.87 -0.35 -8.70
C SER A 138 10.60 0.07 -9.98
N SER A 139 11.68 0.84 -9.85
CA SER A 139 12.52 1.22 -11.00
C SER A 139 13.04 -0.04 -11.71
N GLY A 140 12.94 -0.06 -13.04
CA GLY A 140 13.25 -1.20 -13.90
C GLY A 140 12.01 -2.06 -14.26
N THR A 141 10.88 -1.87 -13.60
CA THR A 141 9.65 -2.61 -13.93
C THR A 141 9.10 -2.18 -15.29
N ASN A 142 8.76 -3.15 -16.12
CA ASN A 142 8.00 -2.96 -17.35
C ASN A 142 6.51 -3.10 -17.03
N ILE A 143 5.76 -1.98 -17.05
CA ILE A 143 4.33 -1.96 -16.68
C ILE A 143 3.51 -2.84 -17.62
N PRO A 144 3.57 -2.72 -18.96
CA PRO A 144 2.86 -3.60 -19.88
C PRO A 144 3.07 -5.08 -19.57
N LYS A 145 4.34 -5.50 -19.41
CA LYS A 145 4.66 -6.89 -19.09
C LYS A 145 4.12 -7.33 -17.72
N GLY A 146 4.09 -6.43 -16.75
CA GLY A 146 3.51 -6.68 -15.43
C GLY A 146 1.99 -6.85 -15.47
N MET A 147 1.32 -6.34 -16.51
CA MET A 147 -0.13 -6.44 -16.75
C MET A 147 -0.52 -7.68 -17.59
N GLU A 148 0.45 -8.36 -18.22
CA GLU A 148 0.18 -9.52 -19.07
C GLU A 148 -0.41 -10.67 -18.27
N ILE A 149 -1.45 -11.28 -18.82
CA ILE A 149 -2.01 -12.55 -18.35
C ILE A 149 -1.51 -13.64 -19.31
N PRO A 150 -0.67 -14.60 -18.85
CA PRO A 150 -0.22 -15.70 -19.69
C PRO A 150 -1.41 -16.48 -20.28
N GLU A 151 -1.29 -16.96 -21.52
CA GLU A 151 -2.37 -17.69 -22.21
C GLU A 151 -2.79 -18.97 -21.46
N ASP A 152 -1.84 -19.60 -20.78
CA ASP A 152 -2.01 -20.80 -19.95
C ASP A 152 -2.35 -20.51 -18.49
N ALA A 153 -2.57 -19.24 -18.13
CA ALA A 153 -2.85 -18.85 -16.76
C ALA A 153 -4.16 -19.46 -16.25
N PRO A 154 -4.19 -19.94 -14.99
CA PRO A 154 -5.40 -20.43 -14.37
C PRO A 154 -6.49 -19.36 -14.39
N LYS A 155 -7.67 -19.69 -14.92
CA LYS A 155 -8.83 -18.81 -14.91
C LYS A 155 -9.49 -18.83 -13.53
N SER A 156 -9.99 -17.69 -13.07
CA SER A 156 -10.82 -17.68 -11.88
C SER A 156 -12.14 -18.39 -12.12
N VAL A 157 -12.52 -19.23 -11.16
CA VAL A 157 -13.85 -19.86 -11.15
C VAL A 157 -14.68 -19.09 -10.14
N VAL A 158 -15.68 -18.36 -10.67
CA VAL A 158 -16.63 -17.59 -9.86
C VAL A 158 -17.98 -18.31 -9.97
N GLU A 159 -18.56 -18.62 -8.83
CA GLU A 159 -19.91 -19.15 -8.72
C GLU A 159 -20.85 -18.01 -8.33
N MET A 160 -21.88 -17.79 -9.12
CA MET A 160 -22.90 -16.79 -8.82
C MET A 160 -23.93 -17.40 -7.86
N ILE A 161 -24.05 -16.81 -6.66
CA ILE A 161 -25.05 -17.20 -5.66
C ILE A 161 -26.17 -16.19 -5.68
N PHE A 162 -27.38 -16.66 -5.92
CA PHE A 162 -28.59 -15.87 -5.91
C PHE A 162 -29.38 -16.20 -4.63
N VAL A 163 -29.66 -15.20 -3.81
CA VAL A 163 -30.45 -15.36 -2.59
C VAL A 163 -31.89 -15.00 -2.90
N TYR A 164 -32.80 -15.94 -2.68
CA TYR A 164 -34.25 -15.74 -2.80
C TYR A 164 -34.93 -15.97 -1.47
N ASN A 165 -35.93 -15.19 -1.17
CA ASN A 165 -36.81 -15.45 -0.05
C ASN A 165 -37.89 -16.47 -0.49
N VAL A 166 -37.81 -17.68 0.05
CA VAL A 166 -38.73 -18.77 -0.17
C VAL A 166 -39.53 -18.97 1.11
N ASN A 167 -40.83 -18.66 1.09
CA ASN A 167 -41.71 -18.83 2.23
C ASN A 167 -41.21 -18.17 3.54
N GLY A 168 -40.60 -16.98 3.44
CA GLY A 168 -40.07 -16.24 4.60
C GLY A 168 -38.64 -16.60 5.01
N THR A 169 -38.00 -17.56 4.33
CA THR A 169 -36.60 -17.96 4.58
C THR A 169 -35.72 -17.63 3.38
N ASN A 170 -34.57 -16.99 3.65
CA ASN A 170 -33.59 -16.73 2.59
C ASN A 170 -32.86 -18.02 2.25
N THR A 171 -32.97 -18.43 0.97
CA THR A 171 -32.34 -19.65 0.43
C THR A 171 -31.40 -19.27 -0.69
N GLU A 172 -30.22 -19.86 -0.70
CA GLU A 172 -29.17 -19.64 -1.71
C GLU A 172 -29.37 -20.64 -2.87
N PHE A 173 -29.26 -20.12 -4.10
CA PHE A 173 -29.29 -20.89 -5.33
C PHE A 173 -28.05 -20.51 -6.15
N THR A 174 -27.37 -21.50 -6.71
CA THR A 174 -26.28 -21.25 -7.66
C THR A 174 -26.83 -20.95 -9.07
N ASP A 175 -25.98 -20.44 -9.97
CA ASP A 175 -26.33 -20.22 -11.37
C ASP A 175 -26.92 -21.47 -12.04
N LYS A 176 -26.47 -22.66 -11.64
CA LYS A 176 -26.97 -23.96 -12.13
C LYS A 176 -28.34 -24.35 -11.59
N GLN A 177 -28.73 -23.76 -10.47
CA GLN A 177 -29.98 -24.05 -9.75
C GLN A 177 -31.08 -23.02 -9.99
N LEU A 178 -30.88 -22.07 -10.91
CA LEU A 178 -31.87 -21.02 -11.21
C LEU A 178 -33.22 -21.59 -11.68
N MET A 179 -33.24 -22.78 -12.31
CA MET A 179 -34.48 -23.47 -12.72
C MET A 179 -35.22 -24.13 -11.55
N ASP A 180 -34.56 -24.32 -10.42
CA ASP A 180 -35.12 -24.98 -9.23
C ASP A 180 -35.78 -23.97 -8.29
N ILE A 181 -35.75 -22.68 -8.62
CA ILE A 181 -36.32 -21.62 -7.79
C ILE A 181 -37.85 -21.76 -7.78
N PRO A 182 -38.47 -21.88 -6.59
CA PRO A 182 -39.94 -22.03 -6.50
C PRO A 182 -40.69 -20.82 -7.06
N ALA A 183 -41.82 -21.07 -7.74
CA ALA A 183 -42.68 -20.02 -8.22
C ALA A 183 -43.17 -19.16 -7.05
N GLY A 184 -42.99 -17.83 -7.14
CA GLY A 184 -43.34 -16.88 -6.09
C GLY A 184 -42.20 -16.53 -5.11
N ALA A 185 -41.03 -17.10 -5.25
CA ALA A 185 -39.84 -16.67 -4.49
C ALA A 185 -39.42 -15.23 -4.86
N ALA A 186 -39.16 -14.39 -3.87
CA ALA A 186 -38.74 -13.02 -4.09
C ALA A 186 -37.22 -12.93 -4.10
N PHE A 187 -36.64 -12.30 -5.12
CA PHE A 187 -35.19 -12.04 -5.18
C PHE A 187 -34.77 -11.10 -4.04
N VAL A 188 -33.68 -11.44 -3.35
CA VAL A 188 -33.14 -10.67 -2.24
C VAL A 188 -31.79 -10.05 -2.62
N SER A 189 -30.81 -10.87 -3.03
CA SER A 189 -29.47 -10.39 -3.41
C SER A 189 -28.79 -11.38 -4.36
N ARG A 190 -27.76 -10.90 -5.02
CA ARG A 190 -26.76 -11.72 -5.74
C ARG A 190 -25.40 -11.51 -5.11
N GLU A 191 -24.68 -12.58 -4.88
CA GLU A 191 -23.29 -12.59 -4.41
C GLU A 191 -22.46 -13.43 -5.38
N ASP A 192 -21.31 -12.89 -5.79
CA ASP A 192 -20.36 -13.62 -6.62
C ASP A 192 -19.28 -14.21 -5.70
N LYS A 193 -19.26 -15.54 -5.56
CA LYS A 193 -18.30 -16.25 -4.73
C LYS A 193 -17.15 -16.79 -5.57
N VAL A 194 -15.94 -16.32 -5.33
CA VAL A 194 -14.74 -16.86 -5.96
C VAL A 194 -14.43 -18.23 -5.35
N ILE A 195 -14.64 -19.30 -6.13
CA ILE A 195 -14.35 -20.68 -5.72
C ILE A 195 -12.87 -20.99 -5.89
N THR A 196 -12.29 -20.55 -7.01
CA THR A 196 -10.87 -20.69 -7.27
C THR A 196 -10.35 -19.37 -7.80
N GLN A 197 -9.37 -18.82 -7.14
CA GLN A 197 -8.70 -17.61 -7.59
C GLN A 197 -7.83 -17.96 -8.79
N GLY A 198 -8.06 -17.28 -9.92
CA GLY A 198 -7.20 -17.36 -11.08
C GLY A 198 -5.88 -16.64 -10.92
N TYR A 199 -5.09 -16.63 -11.97
CA TYR A 199 -3.88 -15.80 -12.02
C TYR A 199 -4.24 -14.32 -11.91
N VAL A 200 -3.56 -13.62 -11.02
CA VAL A 200 -3.66 -12.16 -10.90
C VAL A 200 -2.31 -11.58 -11.34
N PRO A 201 -2.27 -10.74 -12.38
CA PRO A 201 -1.04 -10.07 -12.79
C PRO A 201 -0.44 -9.26 -11.65
N GLN A 202 0.86 -9.07 -11.67
CA GLN A 202 1.56 -8.26 -10.67
C GLN A 202 1.06 -6.80 -10.68
N ILE A 203 0.65 -6.31 -11.84
CA ILE A 203 0.00 -5.02 -12.07
C ILE A 203 -1.36 -5.32 -12.69
N HIS A 204 -2.46 -5.05 -11.98
CA HIS A 204 -3.80 -5.39 -12.44
C HIS A 204 -4.81 -4.23 -12.43
N ASP A 205 -4.50 -3.14 -11.70
CA ASP A 205 -5.43 -2.01 -11.53
C ASP A 205 -4.89 -0.71 -12.14
N PHE A 206 -3.90 -0.80 -13.05
CA PHE A 206 -3.32 0.39 -13.67
C PHE A 206 -4.10 0.79 -14.92
N SER A 207 -4.56 2.04 -14.95
CA SER A 207 -5.16 2.65 -16.14
C SER A 207 -4.77 4.12 -16.26
N ILE A 208 -4.83 4.65 -17.48
CA ILE A 208 -4.65 6.06 -17.82
C ILE A 208 -5.88 6.50 -18.57
N GLU A 209 -6.84 7.07 -17.86
CA GLU A 209 -8.16 7.39 -18.41
C GLU A 209 -8.40 8.89 -18.50
N LYS A 210 -9.09 9.33 -19.56
CA LYS A 210 -9.51 10.70 -19.71
C LYS A 210 -10.81 10.77 -20.54
N ASP A 211 -11.78 11.55 -20.08
CA ASP A 211 -13.06 11.76 -20.79
C ASP A 211 -13.80 10.44 -21.15
N GLY A 212 -13.65 9.40 -20.31
CA GLY A 212 -14.24 8.08 -20.51
C GLY A 212 -13.50 7.17 -21.51
N PHE A 213 -12.34 7.57 -21.99
CA PHE A 213 -11.47 6.78 -22.85
C PHE A 213 -10.23 6.32 -22.14
N ASP A 214 -9.79 5.09 -22.45
CA ASP A 214 -8.55 4.50 -21.94
C ASP A 214 -7.38 4.78 -22.91
N TYR A 215 -6.36 5.43 -22.40
CA TYR A 215 -5.13 5.79 -23.10
C TYR A 215 -3.92 4.98 -22.61
N THR A 216 -4.14 3.92 -21.83
CA THR A 216 -3.06 3.17 -21.16
C THR A 216 -2.03 2.64 -22.16
N GLU A 217 -2.48 1.95 -23.20
CA GLU A 217 -1.57 1.37 -24.21
C GLU A 217 -0.83 2.46 -24.99
N GLU A 218 -1.54 3.50 -25.44
CA GLU A 218 -0.95 4.64 -26.15
C GLU A 218 0.16 5.29 -25.32
N MET A 219 -0.13 5.65 -24.06
CA MET A 219 0.83 6.34 -23.19
C MET A 219 2.00 5.46 -22.81
N LEU A 220 1.77 4.17 -22.52
CA LEU A 220 2.86 3.26 -22.17
C LEU A 220 3.78 2.91 -23.35
N SER A 221 3.31 3.09 -24.59
CA SER A 221 4.14 2.92 -25.80
C SER A 221 5.03 4.12 -26.11
N GLU A 222 4.83 5.26 -25.43
CA GLU A 222 5.65 6.45 -25.63
C GLU A 222 7.11 6.21 -25.25
N PRO A 223 8.06 6.55 -26.14
CA PRO A 223 9.48 6.33 -25.86
C PRO A 223 10.00 7.18 -24.70
N LYS A 224 9.38 8.32 -24.43
CA LYS A 224 9.73 9.23 -23.33
C LYS A 224 8.44 9.78 -22.70
N LEU A 225 7.98 9.14 -21.66
CA LEU A 225 6.82 9.59 -20.88
C LEU A 225 7.26 10.07 -19.50
N MET A 226 6.76 11.23 -19.09
CA MET A 226 6.85 11.72 -17.71
C MET A 226 5.45 11.74 -17.10
N MET A 227 5.25 10.98 -16.03
CA MET A 227 4.03 11.00 -15.23
C MET A 227 4.26 11.84 -13.96
N LEU A 228 3.43 12.87 -13.78
CA LEU A 228 3.38 13.72 -12.59
C LEU A 228 2.20 13.22 -11.73
N ILE A 229 2.51 12.43 -10.72
CA ILE A 229 1.48 11.75 -9.92
C ILE A 229 1.10 12.60 -8.71
N SER A 230 -0.19 12.91 -8.63
CA SER A 230 -0.80 13.53 -7.44
C SER A 230 -2.10 12.77 -7.14
N TYR A 231 -2.00 11.69 -6.35
CA TYR A 231 -3.13 10.80 -6.10
C TYR A 231 -4.34 11.49 -5.45
N ASP A 232 -4.13 12.64 -4.81
CA ASP A 232 -5.16 13.47 -4.19
C ASP A 232 -4.66 14.93 -4.24
N LEU A 233 -5.25 15.75 -5.08
CA LEU A 233 -4.82 17.13 -5.30
C LEU A 233 -5.11 18.04 -4.10
N ALA A 234 -6.16 17.74 -3.32
CA ALA A 234 -6.48 18.51 -2.12
C ALA A 234 -5.44 18.31 -1.01
N LEU A 235 -4.82 17.12 -0.98
CA LEU A 235 -3.77 16.76 -0.02
C LEU A 235 -2.34 16.95 -0.58
N ALA A 236 -2.19 17.33 -1.84
CA ALA A 236 -0.89 17.49 -2.46
C ALA A 236 -0.07 18.63 -1.84
N ASN A 237 1.24 18.40 -1.72
CA ASN A 237 2.14 19.43 -1.20
C ASN A 237 2.23 20.61 -2.17
N LYS A 238 1.85 21.81 -1.69
CA LYS A 238 1.79 23.02 -2.52
C LYS A 238 3.15 23.43 -3.09
N ASN A 239 4.24 23.26 -2.35
CA ASN A 239 5.58 23.54 -2.84
C ASN A 239 5.97 22.56 -3.97
N GLY A 240 5.56 21.30 -3.85
CA GLY A 240 5.73 20.30 -4.90
C GLY A 240 4.95 20.67 -6.16
N LEU A 241 3.66 21.02 -6.03
CA LEU A 241 2.83 21.45 -7.16
C LEU A 241 3.38 22.67 -7.89
N ALA A 242 3.88 23.67 -7.15
CA ALA A 242 4.45 24.89 -7.71
C ALA A 242 5.69 24.64 -8.62
N MET A 243 6.36 23.51 -8.47
CA MET A 243 7.53 23.14 -9.29
C MET A 243 7.15 22.40 -10.58
N LEU A 244 5.93 21.84 -10.66
CA LEU A 244 5.55 20.93 -11.75
C LEU A 244 5.51 21.62 -13.12
N GLU A 245 5.05 22.86 -13.20
CA GLU A 245 4.99 23.57 -14.48
C GLU A 245 6.38 23.81 -15.06
N LYS A 246 7.34 24.26 -14.24
CA LYS A 246 8.71 24.43 -14.67
C LYS A 246 9.30 23.11 -15.18
N LEU A 247 9.08 22.02 -14.42
CA LEU A 247 9.52 20.69 -14.77
C LEU A 247 8.88 20.21 -16.09
N HIS A 248 7.58 20.46 -16.29
CA HIS A 248 6.87 20.16 -17.53
C HIS A 248 7.56 20.83 -18.73
N GLN A 249 7.84 22.14 -18.63
CA GLN A 249 8.47 22.87 -19.74
C GLN A 249 9.87 22.36 -20.04
N GLU A 250 10.67 22.05 -19.01
CA GLU A 250 12.02 21.46 -19.17
C GLU A 250 11.95 20.09 -19.83
N ALA A 251 11.01 19.22 -19.41
CA ALA A 251 10.83 17.88 -19.98
C ALA A 251 10.34 17.93 -21.43
N LYS A 252 9.42 18.85 -21.74
CA LYS A 252 8.91 19.05 -23.10
C LYS A 252 10.02 19.44 -24.08
N VAL A 253 10.94 20.32 -23.68
CA VAL A 253 12.11 20.69 -24.51
C VAL A 253 13.00 19.49 -24.80
N LYS A 254 13.05 18.50 -23.88
CA LYS A 254 13.83 17.25 -24.04
C LYS A 254 13.06 16.14 -24.76
N GLY A 255 11.87 16.43 -25.27
CA GLY A 255 11.04 15.53 -26.06
C GLY A 255 10.23 14.53 -25.23
N TYR A 256 9.97 14.81 -23.96
CA TYR A 256 9.08 14.01 -23.14
C TYR A 256 7.61 14.40 -23.42
N LYS A 257 6.73 13.39 -23.53
CA LYS A 257 5.30 13.57 -23.33
C LYS A 257 5.06 13.65 -21.82
N VAL A 258 4.38 14.68 -21.36
CA VAL A 258 4.15 14.91 -19.91
C VAL A 258 2.67 14.83 -19.63
N ILE A 259 2.28 14.02 -18.66
CA ILE A 259 0.90 13.88 -18.18
C ILE A 259 0.85 13.98 -16.66
N GLY A 260 -0.23 14.54 -16.14
CA GLY A 260 -0.61 14.45 -14.73
C GLY A 260 -1.44 13.20 -14.50
N MET A 261 -1.28 12.54 -13.34
CA MET A 261 -2.08 11.40 -12.93
C MET A 261 -2.74 11.69 -11.59
N THR A 262 -4.06 11.52 -11.48
CA THR A 262 -4.79 11.80 -10.24
C THR A 262 -6.07 10.98 -10.15
N ALA A 263 -6.56 10.81 -8.90
CA ALA A 263 -7.91 10.29 -8.64
C ALA A 263 -8.89 11.40 -8.23
N SER A 264 -8.44 12.65 -8.26
CA SER A 264 -9.26 13.82 -7.92
C SER A 264 -10.28 14.16 -9.01
N ALA A 265 -11.37 14.81 -8.60
CA ALA A 265 -12.42 15.26 -9.51
C ALA A 265 -11.99 16.45 -10.38
N ASP A 266 -12.71 16.68 -11.47
CA ASP A 266 -12.42 17.74 -12.47
C ASP A 266 -12.42 19.15 -11.87
N GLU A 267 -13.25 19.40 -10.85
CA GLU A 267 -13.29 20.68 -10.14
C GLU A 267 -11.97 20.96 -9.41
N GLU A 268 -11.40 19.94 -8.75
CA GLU A 268 -10.12 20.03 -8.05
C GLU A 268 -8.96 20.18 -9.05
N ILE A 269 -9.00 19.43 -10.15
CA ILE A 269 -8.03 19.53 -11.25
C ILE A 269 -8.02 20.97 -11.79
N SER A 270 -9.21 21.52 -12.09
CA SER A 270 -9.36 22.87 -12.63
C SER A 270 -8.85 23.95 -11.65
N ALA A 271 -9.14 23.79 -10.35
CA ALA A 271 -8.68 24.70 -9.31
C ALA A 271 -7.14 24.69 -9.19
N VAL A 272 -6.53 23.51 -9.15
CA VAL A 272 -5.07 23.36 -9.04
C VAL A 272 -4.36 23.83 -10.31
N LYS A 273 -4.87 23.51 -11.50
CA LYS A 273 -4.33 24.02 -12.77
C LYS A 273 -4.33 25.54 -12.79
N LYS A 274 -5.39 26.19 -12.29
CA LYS A 274 -5.49 27.66 -12.23
C LYS A 274 -4.54 28.25 -11.16
N GLU A 275 -4.50 27.67 -9.95
CA GLU A 275 -3.67 28.14 -8.84
C GLU A 275 -2.18 28.09 -9.20
N PHE A 276 -1.71 26.99 -9.76
CA PHE A 276 -0.29 26.73 -10.08
C PHE A 276 0.07 26.96 -11.55
N LYS A 277 -0.89 27.40 -12.38
CA LYS A 277 -0.72 27.67 -13.82
C LYS A 277 -0.20 26.45 -14.60
N LEU A 278 -0.70 25.26 -14.25
CA LEU A 278 -0.28 24.02 -14.88
C LEU A 278 -0.87 23.90 -16.29
N SER A 279 -0.03 23.63 -17.29
CA SER A 279 -0.42 23.57 -18.70
C SER A 279 -0.53 22.15 -19.27
N PHE A 280 -0.11 21.12 -18.54
CA PHE A 280 -0.28 19.73 -18.91
C PHE A 280 -1.68 19.19 -18.56
N ASP A 281 -2.04 18.09 -19.19
CA ASP A 281 -3.32 17.42 -18.95
C ASP A 281 -3.22 16.39 -17.83
N TYR A 282 -4.29 16.29 -17.03
CA TYR A 282 -4.48 15.24 -16.04
C TYR A 282 -5.28 14.09 -16.64
N TYR A 283 -4.91 12.89 -16.22
CA TYR A 283 -5.58 11.64 -16.50
C TYR A 283 -5.99 10.99 -15.19
N PHE A 284 -7.10 10.29 -15.21
CA PHE A 284 -7.60 9.57 -14.06
C PHE A 284 -6.87 8.21 -13.92
N CYS A 285 -6.59 7.85 -12.69
CA CYS A 285 -6.23 6.51 -12.25
C CYS A 285 -6.66 6.35 -10.79
N ASP A 286 -7.02 5.13 -10.39
CA ASP A 286 -7.46 4.85 -9.02
C ASP A 286 -6.44 5.30 -7.96
N ALA A 287 -6.95 5.87 -6.87
CA ALA A 287 -6.09 6.41 -5.79
C ALA A 287 -5.23 5.33 -5.11
N THR A 288 -5.73 4.10 -5.00
CA THR A 288 -4.99 2.99 -4.39
C THR A 288 -3.83 2.59 -5.28
N THR A 289 -4.08 2.50 -6.58
CA THR A 289 -3.05 2.24 -7.59
C THR A 289 -1.98 3.33 -7.59
N LEU A 290 -2.38 4.61 -7.64
CA LEU A 290 -1.43 5.72 -7.58
C LEU A 290 -0.58 5.71 -6.30
N LYS A 291 -1.16 5.39 -5.13
CA LYS A 291 -0.43 5.23 -3.86
C LYS A 291 0.48 4.01 -3.86
N THR A 292 0.13 2.95 -4.62
CA THR A 292 0.99 1.77 -4.80
C THR A 292 2.18 2.11 -5.68
N ILE A 293 1.98 2.93 -6.71
CA ILE A 293 3.07 3.44 -7.54
C ILE A 293 3.99 4.32 -6.69
N GLU A 294 3.44 5.35 -6.02
CA GLU A 294 4.22 6.24 -5.18
C GLU A 294 3.35 6.92 -4.10
N ARG A 295 3.89 6.97 -2.87
CA ARG A 295 3.18 7.60 -1.75
C ARG A 295 3.47 9.09 -1.60
N ALA A 296 4.48 9.60 -2.29
CA ALA A 296 4.74 11.04 -2.35
C ALA A 296 3.64 11.75 -3.16
N ASN A 297 3.19 12.89 -2.71
CA ASN A 297 2.12 13.65 -3.33
C ASN A 297 2.49 15.14 -3.41
N PRO A 298 3.00 15.63 -4.57
CA PRO A 298 3.21 14.91 -5.81
C PRO A 298 4.49 14.07 -5.88
N SER A 299 4.60 13.22 -6.93
CA SER A 299 5.81 12.50 -7.32
C SER A 299 6.00 12.53 -8.84
N ILE A 300 7.22 12.24 -9.29
CA ILE A 300 7.61 12.26 -10.69
C ILE A 300 8.11 10.88 -11.09
N ILE A 301 7.61 10.35 -12.20
CA ILE A 301 8.04 9.08 -12.75
C ILE A 301 8.39 9.25 -14.22
N ILE A 302 9.56 8.75 -14.60
CA ILE A 302 10.02 8.68 -15.97
C ILE A 302 9.86 7.25 -16.49
N LEU A 303 9.18 7.14 -17.62
CA LEU A 303 9.04 5.87 -18.33
C LEU A 303 9.69 5.95 -19.72
N ASN A 304 10.24 4.81 -20.15
CA ASN A 304 10.76 4.61 -21.49
C ASN A 304 10.10 3.36 -22.08
N ASN A 305 9.18 3.52 -23.04
CA ASN A 305 8.38 2.42 -23.60
C ASN A 305 7.77 1.53 -22.49
N GLY A 306 7.07 2.14 -21.54
CA GLY A 306 6.42 1.45 -20.43
C GLY A 306 7.33 0.92 -19.32
N VAL A 307 8.66 1.08 -19.45
CA VAL A 307 9.62 0.70 -18.40
C VAL A 307 9.88 1.88 -17.48
N ILE A 308 9.72 1.69 -16.19
CA ILE A 308 10.02 2.71 -15.17
C ILE A 308 11.53 2.91 -15.09
N GLY A 309 12.01 4.04 -15.61
CA GLY A 309 13.43 4.40 -15.59
C GLY A 309 13.83 5.05 -14.27
N GLN A 310 13.03 6.02 -13.81
CA GLN A 310 13.33 6.78 -12.59
C GLN A 310 12.03 7.18 -11.87
N LYS A 311 12.09 7.17 -10.53
CA LYS A 311 11.04 7.69 -9.63
C LYS A 311 11.67 8.74 -8.72
N VAL A 312 10.99 9.86 -8.51
CA VAL A 312 11.54 10.96 -7.72
C VAL A 312 10.44 11.59 -6.85
N HIS A 313 10.73 11.76 -5.56
CA HIS A 313 9.92 12.55 -4.65
C HIS A 313 10.03 14.05 -5.00
N TYR A 314 8.96 14.85 -4.81
CA TYR A 314 9.01 16.27 -5.11
C TYR A 314 10.14 17.04 -4.39
N ASN A 315 10.59 16.60 -3.22
CA ASN A 315 11.74 17.16 -2.52
C ASN A 315 13.09 16.85 -3.19
N ASP A 316 13.12 15.88 -4.09
CA ASP A 316 14.33 15.39 -4.75
C ASP A 316 14.35 15.67 -6.26
N ILE A 317 13.55 16.62 -6.74
CA ILE A 317 13.45 16.97 -8.18
C ILE A 317 14.83 17.29 -8.79
N ASN A 318 15.75 17.85 -8.01
CA ASN A 318 17.12 18.11 -8.42
C ASN A 318 17.93 16.86 -8.78
N LYS A 319 17.48 15.68 -8.33
CA LYS A 319 18.11 14.37 -8.67
C LYS A 319 17.55 13.78 -9.98
N LEU A 320 16.52 14.38 -10.54
CA LEU A 320 15.90 13.93 -11.78
C LEU A 320 16.87 14.12 -12.96
N LYS A 321 17.04 13.06 -13.75
CA LYS A 321 17.86 13.07 -14.96
C LYS A 321 16.93 12.97 -16.17
N LEU A 322 16.78 14.06 -16.91
CA LEU A 322 16.00 14.13 -18.15
C LEU A 322 16.90 13.90 -19.38
#